data_8575556ab8264fbf43b064c27945eff2
#
_entry.id   8575556ab8264fbf43b064c27945eff2
#
_cell.length_a   1.000
_cell.length_b   1.000
_cell.length_c   1.000
_cell.angle_alpha   90.00
_cell.angle_beta   90.00
_cell.angle_gamma   90.00
#
_symmetry.space_group_name_H-M   'P 1'
#
loop_
_entity.id
_entity.type
_entity.pdbx_description
1 polymer ?
#
loop_
_entity_poly.entity_id
_entity_poly.type
_entity_poly.pdbx_seq_one_letter_code
_entity_poly.pdbx_strand_id
1 'polypeptide(L)'
;MSGRLDKKMYGPPIAVHLTSFMEGRGRPGRQGPVDGAGRRTIYQEVRRNFLSPMMLAFDLPQPLTTIGRRTASNVPAQALIMMNDPFVVGQAQLWAKRLLDTPEPNRIRTAYESAFGRPPTHAEQSAAKAFLQTQAKAHNEPKPGEKAWGDFCHVLFNVKAFVFIN
;
A
#
# COMPACT_ATOMS: atom_id res chain seq x y z
N MET A 1 8.62 1.50 -5.60
CA MET A 1 7.60 2.50 -5.90
C MET A 1 7.67 3.68 -4.94
N SER A 2 7.10 3.65 -3.74
CA SER A 2 7.12 4.78 -2.79
C SER A 2 8.51 5.27 -2.35
N GLY A 3 9.54 4.46 -2.45
CA GLY A 3 10.89 4.77 -1.99
C GLY A 3 11.10 4.69 -0.47
N ARG A 4 10.08 4.31 0.26
CA ARG A 4 10.07 4.32 1.73
C ARG A 4 10.75 3.11 2.38
N LEU A 5 11.06 2.06 1.59
CA LEU A 5 11.62 0.82 2.12
C LEU A 5 13.03 1.04 2.70
N ASP A 6 13.16 0.84 4.00
CA ASP A 6 14.44 0.73 4.70
C ASP A 6 14.96 -0.72 4.60
N LYS A 7 16.10 -0.88 3.93
CA LYS A 7 16.76 -2.18 3.73
C LYS A 7 17.64 -2.60 4.91
N LYS A 8 17.76 -1.77 5.94
CA LYS A 8 18.60 -2.07 7.11
C LYS A 8 18.23 -3.42 7.70
N MET A 9 19.24 -4.25 7.91
CA MET A 9 19.09 -5.55 8.55
C MET A 9 19.39 -5.42 10.05
N TYR A 10 18.77 -6.31 10.84
CA TYR A 10 18.94 -6.41 12.31
C TYR A 10 18.49 -5.15 13.09
N GLY A 11 18.62 -5.20 14.39
CA GLY A 11 18.26 -4.13 15.31
C GLY A 11 16.94 -4.40 16.05
N PRO A 12 16.51 -3.46 16.91
CA PRO A 12 15.32 -3.62 17.74
C PRO A 12 14.04 -3.70 16.88
N PRO A 13 13.00 -4.40 17.37
CA PRO A 13 11.72 -4.47 16.70
C PRO A 13 11.03 -3.11 16.73
N ILE A 14 10.18 -2.89 15.71
CA ILE A 14 9.32 -1.71 15.63
C ILE A 14 7.98 -2.05 16.25
N ALA A 15 7.46 -1.15 17.10
CA ALA A 15 6.17 -1.33 17.73
C ALA A 15 5.05 -1.45 16.66
N VAL A 16 4.06 -2.29 16.96
CA VAL A 16 2.89 -2.43 16.10
C VAL A 16 2.09 -1.13 16.05
N HIS A 17 1.58 -0.79 14.88
CA HIS A 17 0.60 0.29 14.75
C HIS A 17 -0.75 -0.16 15.32
N LEU A 18 -1.31 0.64 16.22
CA LEU A 18 -2.60 0.37 16.86
C LEU A 18 -3.68 1.23 16.23
N THR A 19 -4.69 0.60 15.65
CA THR A 19 -5.89 1.31 15.19
C THR A 19 -6.81 1.66 16.35
N SER A 20 -7.77 2.57 16.13
CA SER A 20 -8.77 2.95 17.14
C SER A 20 -9.65 1.77 17.60
N PHE A 21 -9.78 0.75 16.76
CA PHE A 21 -10.58 -0.45 17.05
C PHE A 21 -9.84 -1.53 17.83
N MET A 22 -8.53 -1.40 17.96
CA MET A 22 -7.69 -2.34 18.71
C MET A 22 -7.71 -2.00 20.20
N GLU A 23 -8.86 -2.19 20.82
CA GLU A 23 -9.03 -2.00 22.26
C GLU A 23 -9.06 -3.33 22.99
N GLY A 24 -8.68 -3.32 24.27
CA GLY A 24 -8.73 -4.52 25.09
C GLY A 24 -7.62 -4.63 26.13
N ARG A 25 -7.73 -5.66 26.95
CA ARG A 25 -6.77 -5.93 28.03
C ARG A 25 -5.38 -6.21 27.42
N GLY A 26 -4.38 -5.52 27.94
CA GLY A 26 -3.00 -5.66 27.48
C GLY A 26 -2.66 -4.80 26.27
N ARG A 27 -3.50 -3.81 25.93
CA ARG A 27 -3.18 -2.82 24.90
C ARG A 27 -1.84 -2.15 25.22
N PRO A 28 -0.87 -2.18 24.28
CA PRO A 28 0.42 -1.53 24.51
C PRO A 28 0.25 -0.01 24.67
N GLY A 29 0.97 0.59 25.62
CA GLY A 29 1.03 2.04 25.76
C GLY A 29 1.86 2.73 24.67
N ARG A 30 2.67 1.97 23.93
CA ARG A 30 3.50 2.47 22.81
C ARG A 30 2.89 2.08 21.49
N GLN A 31 2.64 3.07 20.65
CA GLN A 31 2.16 2.91 19.29
C GLN A 31 3.30 3.08 18.29
N GLY A 32 3.34 2.20 17.29
CA GLY A 32 4.25 2.32 16.16
C GLY A 32 3.69 3.16 15.02
N PRO A 33 4.54 3.59 14.09
CA PRO A 33 4.10 4.30 12.90
C PRO A 33 3.29 3.39 11.97
N VAL A 34 2.35 3.99 11.21
CA VAL A 34 1.48 3.27 10.26
C VAL A 34 2.29 2.47 9.23
N ASP A 35 3.40 3.05 8.77
CA ASP A 35 4.26 2.46 7.75
C ASP A 35 5.41 1.59 8.31
N GLY A 36 5.38 1.27 9.59
CA GLY A 36 6.44 0.51 10.24
C GLY A 36 7.82 1.18 10.10
N ALA A 37 7.88 2.51 10.02
CA ALA A 37 9.08 3.30 9.73
C ALA A 37 9.79 2.87 8.41
N GLY A 38 9.04 2.30 7.47
CA GLY A 38 9.55 1.80 6.19
C GLY A 38 10.32 0.48 6.29
N ARG A 39 10.46 -0.12 7.46
CA ARG A 39 11.19 -1.39 7.62
C ARG A 39 10.36 -2.60 7.17
N ARG A 40 11.08 -3.67 6.80
CA ARG A 40 10.44 -4.95 6.46
C ARG A 40 9.64 -5.48 7.64
N THR A 41 8.48 -6.04 7.37
CA THR A 41 7.53 -6.57 8.37
C THR A 41 8.13 -7.59 9.33
N ILE A 42 9.18 -8.31 8.92
CA ILE A 42 9.90 -9.27 9.79
C ILE A 42 10.50 -8.59 11.04
N TYR A 43 10.67 -7.27 11.01
CA TYR A 43 11.15 -6.49 12.15
C TYR A 43 10.02 -5.84 12.94
N GLN A 44 8.76 -6.09 12.61
CA GLN A 44 7.63 -5.62 13.37
C GLN A 44 7.41 -6.48 14.60
N GLU A 45 7.14 -5.85 15.73
CA GLU A 45 6.78 -6.53 16.97
C GLU A 45 5.47 -7.29 16.79
N VAL A 46 5.44 -8.57 17.22
CA VAL A 46 4.23 -9.38 17.20
C VAL A 46 3.56 -9.35 18.57
N ARG A 47 2.41 -8.71 18.64
CA ARG A 47 1.52 -8.70 19.81
C ARG A 47 0.33 -9.59 19.55
N ARG A 48 0.19 -10.70 20.29
CA ARG A 48 -0.81 -11.75 20.02
C ARG A 48 -2.25 -11.23 19.90
N ASN A 49 -2.63 -10.26 20.72
CA ASN A 49 -3.97 -9.68 20.76
C ASN A 49 -4.12 -8.43 19.85
N PHE A 50 -3.05 -7.96 19.24
CA PHE A 50 -2.99 -6.71 18.48
C PHE A 50 -2.22 -6.90 17.19
N LEU A 51 -2.69 -7.84 16.36
CA LEU A 51 -2.10 -8.10 15.05
C LEU A 51 -2.55 -7.07 14.02
N SER A 52 -1.66 -6.71 13.10
CA SER A 52 -2.00 -5.80 12.01
C SER A 52 -3.13 -6.36 11.14
N PRO A 53 -4.24 -5.61 10.93
CA PRO A 53 -5.34 -6.04 10.06
C PRO A 53 -4.87 -6.33 8.63
N MET A 54 -3.95 -5.53 8.10
CA MET A 54 -3.35 -5.75 6.79
C MET A 54 -2.64 -7.11 6.73
N MET A 55 -1.82 -7.42 7.74
CA MET A 55 -1.11 -8.70 7.76
C MET A 55 -2.07 -9.89 7.88
N LEU A 56 -3.13 -9.75 8.67
CA LEU A 56 -4.17 -10.78 8.82
C LEU A 56 -4.92 -11.03 7.50
N ALA A 57 -5.24 -9.98 6.75
CA ALA A 57 -5.88 -10.12 5.43
C ALA A 57 -4.99 -10.83 4.40
N PHE A 58 -3.65 -10.78 4.60
CA PHE A 58 -2.67 -11.48 3.78
C PHE A 58 -2.08 -12.72 4.47
N ASP A 59 -2.90 -13.40 5.27
CA ASP A 59 -2.62 -14.70 5.89
C ASP A 59 -1.39 -14.72 6.81
N LEU A 60 -1.22 -13.67 7.64
CA LEU A 60 -0.24 -13.74 8.72
C LEU A 60 -0.58 -14.92 9.64
N PRO A 61 0.35 -15.85 9.89
CA PRO A 61 0.13 -16.94 10.83
C PRO A 61 -0.26 -16.41 12.21
N GLN A 62 -1.37 -16.93 12.76
CA GLN A 62 -1.79 -16.56 14.10
C GLN A 62 -0.84 -17.17 15.14
N PRO A 63 -0.28 -16.37 16.07
CA PRO A 63 0.74 -16.84 17.02
C PRO A 63 0.28 -17.92 18.01
N LEU A 64 -1.02 -18.19 18.05
CA LEU A 64 -1.64 -19.18 18.98
C LEU A 64 -1.92 -20.53 18.34
N THR A 65 -1.73 -20.69 17.04
CA THR A 65 -2.06 -21.92 16.32
C THR A 65 -0.86 -22.43 15.54
N THR A 66 -0.67 -23.74 15.59
CA THR A 66 0.28 -24.41 14.70
C THR A 66 -0.38 -24.59 13.33
N ILE A 67 0.23 -24.03 12.29
CA ILE A 67 -0.28 -24.08 10.93
C ILE A 67 0.67 -24.95 10.10
N GLY A 68 0.19 -26.13 9.71
CA GLY A 68 0.97 -27.05 8.85
C GLY A 68 0.92 -26.71 7.37
N ARG A 69 -0.02 -25.86 6.94
CA ARG A 69 -0.20 -25.44 5.54
C ARG A 69 -0.80 -24.05 5.46
N ARG A 70 -0.38 -23.24 4.48
CA ARG A 70 -1.05 -21.96 4.18
C ARG A 70 -2.50 -22.18 3.77
N THR A 71 -3.40 -21.41 4.36
CA THR A 71 -4.80 -21.32 3.95
C THR A 71 -4.93 -20.52 2.67
N ALA A 72 -5.94 -20.84 1.86
CA ALA A 72 -6.30 -19.99 0.71
C ALA A 72 -6.96 -18.70 1.23
N SER A 73 -6.49 -17.58 0.73
CA SER A 73 -6.88 -16.25 1.21
C SER A 73 -8.30 -15.88 0.85
N ASN A 74 -8.94 -15.10 1.71
CA ASN A 74 -10.22 -14.48 1.43
C ASN A 74 -10.02 -13.20 0.60
N VAL A 75 -10.19 -13.30 -0.71
CA VAL A 75 -10.01 -12.20 -1.68
C VAL A 75 -10.78 -10.91 -1.33
N PRO A 76 -12.06 -10.95 -0.87
CA PRO A 76 -12.77 -9.72 -0.50
C PRO A 76 -12.11 -8.93 0.63
N ALA A 77 -11.59 -9.58 1.66
CA ALA A 77 -10.90 -8.90 2.76
C ALA A 77 -9.62 -8.22 2.28
N GLN A 78 -8.86 -8.85 1.40
CA GLN A 78 -7.67 -8.27 0.77
C GLN A 78 -8.01 -7.03 -0.05
N ALA A 79 -9.05 -7.10 -0.89
CA ALA A 79 -9.49 -5.97 -1.70
C ALA A 79 -9.92 -4.78 -0.82
N LEU A 80 -10.68 -5.02 0.25
CA LEU A 80 -11.10 -3.97 1.17
C LEU A 80 -9.93 -3.31 1.90
N ILE A 81 -8.94 -4.09 2.32
CA ILE A 81 -7.71 -3.57 2.94
C ILE A 81 -6.92 -2.74 1.92
N MET A 82 -6.72 -3.23 0.71
CA MET A 82 -6.00 -2.48 -0.32
C MET A 82 -6.68 -1.15 -0.67
N MET A 83 -8.00 -1.08 -0.56
CA MET A 83 -8.77 0.15 -0.83
C MET A 83 -8.78 1.14 0.33
N ASN A 84 -8.70 0.69 1.59
CA ASN A 84 -9.03 1.54 2.73
C ASN A 84 -7.90 1.68 3.76
N ASP A 85 -6.87 0.84 3.71
CA ASP A 85 -5.82 0.86 4.73
C ASP A 85 -4.95 2.12 4.61
N PRO A 86 -4.77 2.89 5.70
CA PRO A 86 -3.97 4.11 5.70
C PRO A 86 -2.52 3.90 5.23
N PHE A 87 -1.96 2.71 5.45
CA PHE A 87 -0.64 2.37 4.93
C PHE A 87 -0.63 2.37 3.41
N VAL A 88 -1.60 1.71 2.76
CA VAL A 88 -1.68 1.61 1.30
C VAL A 88 -1.89 2.99 0.68
N VAL A 89 -2.83 3.76 1.22
CA VAL A 89 -3.10 5.14 0.78
C VAL A 89 -1.85 6.01 0.93
N GLY A 90 -1.18 5.95 2.08
CA GLY A 90 0.05 6.70 2.31
C GLY A 90 1.19 6.31 1.35
N GLN A 91 1.34 5.02 1.03
CA GLN A 91 2.35 4.58 0.04
C GLN A 91 2.02 5.06 -1.38
N ALA A 92 0.73 5.12 -1.75
CA ALA A 92 0.30 5.68 -3.03
C ALA A 92 0.63 7.18 -3.15
N GLN A 93 0.39 7.94 -2.10
CA GLN A 93 0.73 9.37 -2.04
C GLN A 93 2.23 9.61 -2.15
N LEU A 94 3.05 8.85 -1.42
CA LEU A 94 4.51 8.94 -1.52
C LEU A 94 5.02 8.58 -2.93
N TRP A 95 4.40 7.58 -3.55
CA TRP A 95 4.73 7.22 -4.91
C TRP A 95 4.35 8.31 -5.91
N ALA A 96 3.17 8.92 -5.75
CA ALA A 96 2.73 10.04 -6.58
C ALA A 96 3.73 11.21 -6.53
N LYS A 97 4.21 11.59 -5.33
CA LYS A 97 5.25 12.62 -5.19
C LYS A 97 6.48 12.31 -6.03
N ARG A 98 6.98 11.08 -5.94
CA ARG A 98 8.14 10.66 -6.75
C ARG A 98 7.87 10.66 -8.26
N LEU A 99 6.66 10.31 -8.68
CA LEU A 99 6.28 10.36 -10.10
C LEU A 99 6.22 11.79 -10.61
N LEU A 100 5.85 12.77 -9.77
CA LEU A 100 5.83 14.17 -10.13
C LEU A 100 7.23 14.73 -10.44
N ASP A 101 8.29 14.13 -9.89
CA ASP A 101 9.68 14.45 -10.23
C ASP A 101 10.07 13.95 -11.64
N THR A 102 9.28 13.01 -12.20
CA THR A 102 9.50 12.51 -13.57
C THR A 102 8.92 13.50 -14.58
N PRO A 103 9.65 13.85 -15.66
CA PRO A 103 9.13 14.74 -16.70
C PRO A 103 7.89 14.13 -17.41
N GLU A 104 6.90 14.96 -17.71
CA GLU A 104 5.90 14.62 -18.72
C GLU A 104 6.58 14.53 -20.10
N PRO A 105 6.19 13.61 -20.98
CA PRO A 105 5.03 12.71 -20.96
C PRO A 105 5.27 11.32 -20.34
N ASN A 106 6.40 11.09 -19.70
CA ASN A 106 6.85 9.74 -19.29
C ASN A 106 6.22 9.23 -17.99
N ARG A 107 5.54 10.05 -17.21
CA ARG A 107 5.02 9.70 -15.88
C ARG A 107 4.11 8.45 -15.87
N ILE A 108 3.14 8.38 -16.79
CA ILE A 108 2.24 7.23 -16.88
C ILE A 108 3.03 5.97 -17.22
N ARG A 109 3.96 6.06 -18.15
CA ARG A 109 4.84 4.94 -18.52
C ARG A 109 5.66 4.47 -17.31
N THR A 110 6.30 5.40 -16.62
CA THR A 110 7.10 5.11 -15.41
C THR A 110 6.24 4.46 -14.31
N ALA A 111 4.99 4.91 -14.14
CA ALA A 111 4.06 4.31 -13.20
C ALA A 111 3.77 2.84 -13.55
N TYR A 112 3.44 2.54 -14.81
CA TYR A 112 3.17 1.17 -15.26
C TYR A 112 4.40 0.28 -15.19
N GLU A 113 5.55 0.75 -15.63
CA GLU A 113 6.82 0.00 -15.55
C GLU A 113 7.19 -0.31 -14.08
N SER A 114 6.94 0.64 -13.17
CA SER A 114 7.19 0.43 -11.74
C SER A 114 6.21 -0.55 -11.09
N ALA A 115 4.93 -0.53 -11.52
CA ALA A 115 3.89 -1.36 -10.92
C ALA A 115 3.85 -2.79 -11.51
N PHE A 116 4.02 -2.91 -12.82
CA PHE A 116 3.76 -4.14 -13.56
C PHE A 116 4.96 -4.66 -14.35
N GLY A 117 6.11 -3.96 -14.33
CA GLY A 117 7.31 -4.33 -15.10
C GLY A 117 7.16 -4.20 -16.62
N ARG A 118 6.09 -3.56 -17.09
CA ARG A 118 5.82 -3.36 -18.51
C ARG A 118 5.29 -1.95 -18.81
N PRO A 119 5.45 -1.43 -20.01
CA PRO A 119 4.80 -0.18 -20.41
C PRO A 119 3.27 -0.36 -20.51
N PRO A 120 2.49 0.75 -20.39
CA PRO A 120 1.06 0.72 -20.63
C PRO A 120 0.75 0.44 -22.11
N THR A 121 -0.34 -0.27 -22.36
CA THR A 121 -0.94 -0.34 -23.69
C THR A 121 -1.53 1.02 -24.09
N HIS A 122 -1.87 1.19 -25.37
CA HIS A 122 -2.50 2.42 -25.83
C HIS A 122 -3.83 2.72 -25.12
N ALA A 123 -4.64 1.66 -24.89
CA ALA A 123 -5.91 1.78 -24.16
C ALA A 123 -5.69 2.19 -22.69
N GLU A 124 -4.74 1.54 -22.01
CA GLU A 124 -4.38 1.88 -20.62
C GLU A 124 -3.84 3.32 -20.50
N GLN A 125 -3.04 3.76 -21.45
CA GLN A 125 -2.52 5.13 -21.47
C GLN A 125 -3.64 6.15 -21.65
N SER A 126 -4.60 5.89 -22.55
CA SER A 126 -5.77 6.75 -22.78
C SER A 126 -6.67 6.79 -21.54
N ALA A 127 -6.95 5.64 -20.93
CA ALA A 127 -7.74 5.55 -19.71
C ALA A 127 -7.06 6.28 -18.54
N ALA A 128 -5.75 6.12 -18.38
CA ALA A 128 -4.98 6.81 -17.35
C ALA A 128 -5.05 8.33 -17.49
N LYS A 129 -4.91 8.85 -18.72
CA LYS A 129 -5.04 10.30 -18.98
C LYS A 129 -6.44 10.81 -18.65
N ALA A 130 -7.48 10.11 -19.07
CA ALA A 130 -8.87 10.47 -18.78
C ALA A 130 -9.14 10.44 -17.26
N PHE A 131 -8.69 9.42 -16.56
CA PHE A 131 -8.80 9.30 -15.11
C PHE A 131 -8.13 10.48 -14.40
N LEU A 132 -6.87 10.78 -14.73
CA LEU A 132 -6.12 11.88 -14.13
C LEU A 132 -6.80 13.23 -14.34
N GLN A 133 -7.37 13.49 -15.52
CA GLN A 133 -8.14 14.71 -15.78
C GLN A 133 -9.42 14.78 -14.96
N THR A 134 -10.11 13.66 -14.80
CA THR A 134 -11.32 13.59 -13.97
C THR A 134 -11.00 13.84 -12.50
N GLN A 135 -9.95 13.22 -11.98
CA GLN A 135 -9.54 13.40 -10.58
C GLN A 135 -9.02 14.82 -10.33
N ALA A 136 -8.27 15.43 -11.27
CA ALA A 136 -7.87 16.81 -11.15
C ALA A 136 -9.07 17.76 -10.98
N LYS A 137 -10.13 17.56 -11.76
CA LYS A 137 -11.38 18.32 -11.61
C LYS A 137 -12.04 18.07 -10.26
N ALA A 138 -12.11 16.83 -9.81
CA ALA A 138 -12.70 16.47 -8.52
C ALA A 138 -11.95 17.12 -7.33
N HIS A 139 -10.63 17.27 -7.46
CA HIS A 139 -9.80 17.92 -6.45
C HIS A 139 -9.65 19.43 -6.63
N ASN A 140 -10.34 20.03 -7.59
CA ASN A 140 -10.20 21.45 -7.97
C ASN A 140 -8.75 21.83 -8.34
N GLU A 141 -8.01 20.91 -8.93
CA GLU A 141 -6.67 21.15 -9.46
C GLU A 141 -6.76 21.58 -10.94
N PRO A 142 -6.05 22.65 -11.39
CA PRO A 142 -6.10 23.12 -12.77
C PRO A 142 -5.48 22.12 -13.76
N LYS A 143 -4.61 21.25 -13.27
CA LYS A 143 -4.01 20.10 -13.98
C LYS A 143 -3.77 18.97 -12.99
N PRO A 144 -3.58 17.70 -13.46
CA PRO A 144 -3.29 16.59 -12.56
C PRO A 144 -2.10 16.85 -11.65
N GLY A 145 -2.38 17.16 -10.39
CA GLY A 145 -1.42 17.43 -9.32
C GLY A 145 -1.24 16.25 -8.37
N GLU A 146 -0.72 16.51 -7.18
CA GLU A 146 -0.35 15.49 -6.21
C GLU A 146 -1.54 14.59 -5.80
N LYS A 147 -2.73 15.17 -5.63
CA LYS A 147 -3.91 14.41 -5.22
C LYS A 147 -4.39 13.48 -6.33
N ALA A 148 -4.54 14.01 -7.55
CA ALA A 148 -4.96 13.21 -8.70
C ALA A 148 -3.98 12.07 -9.00
N TRP A 149 -2.68 12.32 -8.90
CA TRP A 149 -1.66 11.28 -9.04
C TRP A 149 -1.66 10.30 -7.87
N GLY A 150 -1.98 10.74 -6.64
CA GLY A 150 -2.17 9.87 -5.47
C GLY A 150 -3.28 8.86 -5.71
N ASP A 151 -4.44 9.32 -6.18
CA ASP A 151 -5.56 8.47 -6.52
C ASP A 151 -5.21 7.48 -7.64
N PHE A 152 -4.48 7.94 -8.67
CA PHE A 152 -4.03 7.07 -9.74
C PHE A 152 -3.08 5.97 -9.25
N CYS A 153 -2.10 6.31 -8.44
CA CYS A 153 -1.19 5.34 -7.84
C CYS A 153 -1.95 4.33 -6.95
N HIS A 154 -2.96 4.81 -6.23
CA HIS A 154 -3.80 3.95 -5.42
C HIS A 154 -4.63 2.98 -6.28
N VAL A 155 -5.18 3.43 -7.39
CA VAL A 155 -5.84 2.55 -8.36
C VAL A 155 -4.87 1.47 -8.87
N LEU A 156 -3.64 1.83 -9.23
CA LEU A 156 -2.65 0.86 -9.72
C LEU A 156 -2.32 -0.22 -8.67
N PHE A 157 -2.29 0.11 -7.38
CA PHE A 157 -2.14 -0.88 -6.29
C PHE A 157 -3.31 -1.85 -6.20
N ASN A 158 -4.51 -1.44 -6.63
CA ASN A 158 -5.72 -2.26 -6.59
C ASN A 158 -5.97 -3.06 -7.89
N VAL A 159 -5.12 -2.92 -8.90
CA VAL A 159 -5.24 -3.73 -10.13
C VAL A 159 -4.81 -5.17 -9.83
N LYS A 160 -5.59 -6.14 -10.36
CA LYS A 160 -5.32 -7.58 -10.18
C LYS A 160 -3.86 -7.96 -10.50
N ALA A 161 -3.30 -7.40 -11.56
CA ALA A 161 -1.92 -7.65 -11.98
C ALA A 161 -0.86 -7.19 -10.96
N PHE A 162 -1.22 -6.30 -10.02
CA PHE A 162 -0.34 -5.89 -8.94
C PHE A 162 -0.40 -6.84 -7.74
N VAL A 163 -1.60 -7.34 -7.41
CA VAL A 163 -1.84 -8.14 -6.21
C VAL A 163 -1.53 -9.61 -6.43
N PHE A 164 -1.78 -10.11 -7.65
CA PHE A 164 -1.63 -11.52 -7.98
C PHE A 164 -0.54 -11.73 -9.04
N ILE A 165 0.37 -12.65 -8.75
CA ILE A 165 1.34 -13.15 -9.72
C ILE A 165 0.64 -14.26 -10.52
N ASN A 166 0.55 -14.11 -11.84
CA ASN A 166 0.04 -15.13 -12.75
C ASN A 166 1.16 -16.08 -13.14
#